data_bc80ef7867bb3675e01f1b7c511edeb9
#
_entry.id   bc80ef7867bb3675e01f1b7c511edeb9
#
_cell.length_a   1.000
_cell.length_b   1.000
_cell.length_c   1.000
_cell.angle_alpha   90.00
_cell.angle_beta   90.00
_cell.angle_gamma   90.00
#
_symmetry.space_group_name_H-M   'P 1'
#
loop_
_entity.id
_entity.type
_entity.pdbx_description
1 polymer ?
#
loop_
_entity_poly.entity_id
_entity_poly.type
_entity_poly.pdbx_seq_one_letter_code
_entity_poly.pdbx_strand_id
1 'polypeptide(L)'
;WANIAHKNNVPLIVDNTFATPVLCRPIEWGADIVIHSTTKYMDGHAVQGGGVIVDGGKFDWAASGKFPDFTEPDESYHGVVYTREFGAMAYIIKARMQLMRDFGCYPAAHSAFLLNLGLETLPVRMRQYCENALTVAKFLESSDKIASVRALCPSISRAAALRR
;
A
#
# COMPACT_ATOMS: atom_id res chain seq x y z
N TRP A 1 -11.65 -9.85 0.04
CA TRP A 1 -12.08 -8.45 0.15
C TRP A 1 -12.33 -7.84 -1.24
N ALA A 2 -11.44 -8.07 -2.22
CA ALA A 2 -11.60 -7.52 -3.58
C ALA A 2 -12.98 -7.84 -4.18
N ASN A 3 -13.39 -9.12 -4.11
CA ASN A 3 -14.70 -9.54 -4.62
C ASN A 3 -15.88 -8.83 -3.93
N ILE A 4 -15.74 -8.49 -2.65
CA ILE A 4 -16.79 -7.76 -1.92
C ILE A 4 -16.80 -6.30 -2.39
N ALA A 5 -15.65 -5.65 -2.48
CA ALA A 5 -15.54 -4.28 -2.95
C ALA A 5 -16.09 -4.14 -4.38
N HIS A 6 -15.64 -4.99 -5.29
CA HIS A 6 -16.03 -4.94 -6.70
C HIS A 6 -17.53 -5.26 -6.93
N LYS A 7 -18.11 -6.19 -6.16
CA LYS A 7 -19.57 -6.43 -6.18
C LYS A 7 -20.38 -5.19 -5.79
N ASN A 8 -19.78 -4.29 -5.03
CA ASN A 8 -20.40 -3.03 -4.63
C ASN A 8 -19.93 -1.84 -5.48
N ASN A 9 -19.25 -2.07 -6.61
CA ASN A 9 -18.73 -1.04 -7.50
C ASN A 9 -17.85 -0.01 -6.79
N VAL A 10 -16.98 -0.46 -5.86
CA VAL A 10 -16.00 0.40 -5.20
C VAL A 10 -14.61 -0.22 -5.29
N PRO A 11 -13.53 0.59 -5.39
CA PRO A 11 -12.17 0.06 -5.42
C PRO A 11 -11.76 -0.46 -4.04
N LEU A 12 -10.87 -1.46 -4.03
CA LEU A 12 -10.18 -1.89 -2.83
C LEU A 12 -8.85 -1.15 -2.70
N ILE A 13 -8.73 -0.37 -1.64
CA ILE A 13 -7.48 0.29 -1.25
C ILE A 13 -6.87 -0.46 -0.07
N VAL A 14 -5.58 -0.80 -0.16
CA VAL A 14 -4.87 -1.56 0.88
C VAL A 14 -3.68 -0.75 1.38
N ASP A 15 -3.63 -0.49 2.67
CA ASP A 15 -2.41 -0.03 3.33
C ASP A 15 -1.48 -1.23 3.55
N ASN A 16 -0.40 -1.28 2.80
CA ASN A 16 0.56 -2.37 2.81
C ASN A 16 1.90 -1.97 3.46
N THR A 17 1.87 -0.93 4.30
CA THR A 17 3.07 -0.33 4.91
C THR A 17 3.94 -1.37 5.61
N PHE A 18 3.37 -2.22 6.46
CA PHE A 18 4.14 -3.16 7.26
C PHE A 18 4.58 -4.41 6.50
N ALA A 19 3.76 -4.91 5.60
CA ALA A 19 4.14 -6.06 4.78
C ALA A 19 5.19 -5.68 3.73
N THR A 20 5.17 -4.46 3.23
CA THR A 20 5.98 -3.99 2.11
C THR A 20 5.75 -4.82 0.83
N PRO A 21 6.23 -4.41 -0.33
CA PRO A 21 6.12 -5.24 -1.54
C PRO A 21 6.93 -6.55 -1.47
N VAL A 22 7.80 -6.68 -0.46
CA VAL A 22 8.62 -7.90 -0.27
C VAL A 22 7.78 -9.05 0.27
N LEU A 23 6.91 -8.79 1.25
CA LEU A 23 6.12 -9.84 1.90
C LEU A 23 4.73 -10.01 1.28
N CYS A 24 4.15 -8.93 0.76
CA CYS A 24 2.83 -8.96 0.14
C CYS A 24 2.73 -7.93 -1.00
N ARG A 25 2.09 -8.33 -2.10
CA ARG A 25 1.78 -7.47 -3.24
C ARG A 25 0.27 -7.49 -3.49
N PRO A 26 -0.51 -6.65 -2.79
CA PRO A 26 -1.98 -6.72 -2.81
C PRO A 26 -2.61 -6.58 -4.20
N ILE A 27 -1.97 -5.87 -5.14
CA ILE A 27 -2.42 -5.78 -6.54
C ILE A 27 -2.57 -7.18 -7.19
N GLU A 28 -1.69 -8.12 -6.86
CA GLU A 28 -1.75 -9.50 -7.37
C GLU A 28 -2.93 -10.29 -6.78
N TRP A 29 -3.51 -9.78 -5.69
CA TRP A 29 -4.67 -10.35 -5.00
C TRP A 29 -5.96 -9.57 -5.24
N GLY A 30 -5.96 -8.66 -6.20
CA GLY A 30 -7.13 -7.92 -6.64
C GLY A 30 -7.35 -6.57 -5.95
N ALA A 31 -6.38 -6.05 -5.20
CA ALA A 31 -6.43 -4.66 -4.77
C ALA A 31 -6.27 -3.74 -5.98
N ASP A 32 -7.00 -2.63 -5.99
CA ASP A 32 -6.94 -1.64 -7.06
C ASP A 32 -5.86 -0.61 -6.78
N ILE A 33 -5.74 -0.21 -5.52
CA ILE A 33 -4.79 0.80 -5.06
C ILE A 33 -4.07 0.27 -3.83
N VAL A 34 -2.77 0.51 -3.76
CA VAL A 34 -1.95 0.19 -2.59
C VAL A 34 -1.25 1.45 -2.10
N ILE A 35 -1.31 1.67 -0.80
CA ILE A 35 -0.59 2.77 -0.16
C ILE A 35 0.48 2.23 0.79
N HIS A 36 1.56 2.98 0.92
CA HIS A 36 2.61 2.72 1.91
C HIS A 36 3.03 4.02 2.57
N SER A 37 3.18 4.01 3.89
CA SER A 37 4.01 4.99 4.56
C SER A 37 5.47 4.64 4.31
N THR A 38 6.16 5.43 3.51
CA THR A 38 7.59 5.22 3.24
C THR A 38 8.47 5.52 4.45
N THR A 39 7.91 6.23 5.45
CA THR A 39 8.53 6.51 6.76
C THR A 39 8.92 5.24 7.53
N LYS A 40 8.28 4.10 7.25
CA LYS A 40 8.42 2.85 8.02
C LYS A 40 9.53 1.96 7.41
N TYR A 41 9.21 0.72 7.10
CA TYR A 41 10.19 -0.26 6.62
C TYR A 41 10.85 0.08 5.28
N MET A 42 10.18 0.84 4.40
CA MET A 42 10.79 1.22 3.12
C MET A 42 12.01 2.10 3.32
N ASP A 43 11.93 3.13 4.16
CA ASP A 43 13.10 3.92 4.58
C ASP A 43 14.00 3.09 5.51
N GLY A 44 13.44 2.55 6.58
CA GLY A 44 14.11 1.67 7.54
C GLY A 44 15.15 2.34 8.45
N HIS A 45 15.37 3.64 8.32
CA HIS A 45 16.39 4.41 9.04
C HIS A 45 15.83 5.54 9.90
N ALA A 46 14.50 5.78 9.82
CA ALA A 46 13.81 6.86 10.54
C ALA A 46 14.37 8.28 10.23
N VAL A 47 14.84 8.49 8.99
CA VAL A 47 15.50 9.73 8.57
C VAL A 47 14.65 10.60 7.65
N GLN A 48 13.52 10.06 7.15
CA GLN A 48 12.60 10.81 6.30
C GLN A 48 11.14 10.43 6.59
N GLY A 49 10.21 11.33 6.25
CA GLY A 49 8.78 11.07 6.25
C GLY A 49 8.23 11.11 4.83
N GLY A 50 7.22 10.28 4.56
CA GLY A 50 6.57 10.30 3.25
C GLY A 50 5.65 9.12 3.04
N GLY A 51 5.06 9.08 1.85
CA GLY A 51 4.17 8.03 1.41
C GLY A 51 4.28 7.79 -0.08
N VAL A 52 3.75 6.66 -0.51
CA VAL A 52 3.60 6.31 -1.93
C VAL A 52 2.24 5.70 -2.17
N ILE A 53 1.63 6.07 -3.29
CA ILE A 53 0.41 5.47 -3.81
C ILE A 53 0.78 4.68 -5.07
N VAL A 54 0.35 3.44 -5.13
CA VAL A 54 0.49 2.56 -6.30
C VAL A 54 -0.90 2.25 -6.83
N ASP A 55 -1.18 2.69 -8.05
CA ASP A 55 -2.43 2.43 -8.74
C ASP A 55 -2.24 1.22 -9.68
N GLY A 56 -3.12 0.23 -9.56
CA GLY A 56 -3.14 -0.92 -10.46
C GLY A 56 -3.68 -0.62 -11.84
N GLY A 57 -4.34 0.52 -12.03
CA GLY A 57 -4.92 0.97 -13.31
C GLY A 57 -6.02 0.06 -13.85
N LYS A 58 -6.66 -0.75 -13.00
CA LYS A 58 -7.64 -1.77 -13.45
C LYS A 58 -9.07 -1.46 -13.06
N PHE A 59 -9.28 -0.57 -12.09
CA PHE A 59 -10.63 -0.24 -11.64
C PHE A 59 -11.35 0.62 -12.68
N ASP A 60 -12.55 0.21 -13.07
CA ASP A 60 -13.38 0.97 -14.02
C ASP A 60 -14.16 2.05 -13.28
N TRP A 61 -13.58 3.24 -13.20
CA TRP A 61 -14.19 4.41 -12.57
C TRP A 61 -15.51 4.83 -13.23
N ALA A 62 -15.61 4.67 -14.57
CA ALA A 62 -16.80 5.04 -15.31
C ALA A 62 -17.94 4.05 -15.06
N ALA A 63 -17.69 2.75 -15.15
CA ALA A 63 -18.70 1.73 -14.94
C ALA A 63 -19.19 1.68 -13.48
N SER A 64 -18.38 2.13 -12.52
CA SER A 64 -18.76 2.22 -11.11
C SER A 64 -19.99 3.09 -10.86
N GLY A 65 -20.11 4.22 -11.56
CA GLY A 65 -21.19 5.21 -11.38
C GLY A 65 -21.17 5.95 -10.04
N LYS A 66 -20.14 5.76 -9.21
CA LYS A 66 -20.07 6.33 -7.86
C LYS A 66 -19.08 7.48 -7.71
N PHE A 67 -18.31 7.74 -8.74
CA PHE A 67 -17.20 8.70 -8.71
C PHE A 67 -17.33 9.76 -9.81
N PRO A 68 -18.30 10.70 -9.68
CA PRO A 68 -18.54 11.74 -10.69
C PRO A 68 -17.29 12.58 -10.94
N ASP A 69 -16.46 12.80 -9.94
CA ASP A 69 -15.20 13.56 -10.06
C ASP A 69 -14.20 12.98 -11.07
N PHE A 70 -14.43 11.76 -11.55
CA PHE A 70 -13.63 11.13 -12.60
C PHE A 70 -14.32 11.12 -13.96
N THR A 71 -15.64 11.22 -13.98
CA THR A 71 -16.48 10.99 -15.16
C THR A 71 -17.17 12.24 -15.69
N GLU A 72 -17.22 13.30 -14.87
CA GLU A 72 -17.77 14.60 -15.22
C GLU A 72 -16.66 15.63 -15.46
N PRO A 73 -16.94 16.74 -16.17
CA PRO A 73 -15.97 17.81 -16.37
C PRO A 73 -15.52 18.43 -15.04
N ASP A 74 -14.22 18.50 -14.83
CA ASP A 74 -13.63 19.15 -13.66
C ASP A 74 -13.36 20.62 -13.96
N GLU A 75 -14.20 21.50 -13.44
CA GLU A 75 -14.11 22.95 -13.66
C GLU A 75 -12.79 23.52 -13.08
N SER A 76 -12.26 22.94 -12.01
CA SER A 76 -10.98 23.35 -11.41
C SER A 76 -9.78 22.99 -12.29
N TYR A 77 -9.97 22.14 -13.29
CA TYR A 77 -8.95 21.69 -14.23
C TYR A 77 -9.41 21.76 -15.69
N HIS A 78 -9.89 22.92 -16.08
CA HIS A 78 -10.27 23.27 -17.47
C HIS A 78 -11.35 22.35 -18.11
N GLY A 79 -12.24 21.78 -17.29
CA GLY A 79 -13.30 20.91 -17.78
C GLY A 79 -12.82 19.50 -18.20
N VAL A 80 -11.67 19.07 -17.74
CA VAL A 80 -11.14 17.72 -18.02
C VAL A 80 -12.05 16.64 -17.45
N VAL A 81 -12.34 15.62 -18.24
CA VAL A 81 -12.96 14.37 -17.79
C VAL A 81 -11.88 13.31 -17.68
N TYR A 82 -11.45 12.99 -16.47
CA TYR A 82 -10.25 12.19 -16.22
C TYR A 82 -10.30 10.79 -16.85
N THR A 83 -11.43 10.11 -16.76
CA THR A 83 -11.59 8.78 -17.36
C THR A 83 -11.49 8.80 -18.89
N ARG A 84 -11.99 9.86 -19.53
CA ARG A 84 -11.95 10.02 -20.98
C ARG A 84 -10.55 10.35 -21.48
N GLU A 85 -9.87 11.29 -20.80
CA GLU A 85 -8.57 11.80 -21.26
C GLU A 85 -7.41 10.89 -20.88
N PHE A 86 -7.48 10.20 -19.73
CA PHE A 86 -6.36 9.46 -19.16
C PHE A 86 -6.63 7.96 -18.97
N GLY A 87 -7.85 7.49 -19.17
CA GLY A 87 -8.19 6.06 -19.10
C GLY A 87 -7.71 5.40 -17.80
N ALA A 88 -6.88 4.37 -17.91
CA ALA A 88 -6.35 3.63 -16.78
C ALA A 88 -5.50 4.46 -15.79
N MET A 89 -5.01 5.62 -16.21
CA MET A 89 -4.23 6.53 -15.37
C MET A 89 -5.06 7.62 -14.69
N ALA A 90 -6.37 7.62 -14.85
CA ALA A 90 -7.26 8.68 -14.37
C ALA A 90 -7.03 9.01 -12.89
N TYR A 91 -6.96 7.98 -12.04
CA TYR A 91 -6.76 8.15 -10.59
C TYR A 91 -5.43 8.82 -10.26
N ILE A 92 -4.34 8.28 -10.76
CA ILE A 92 -3.00 8.81 -10.46
C ILE A 92 -2.78 10.20 -11.06
N ILE A 93 -3.32 10.47 -12.24
CA ILE A 93 -3.25 11.79 -12.86
C ILE A 93 -4.02 12.81 -12.02
N LYS A 94 -5.27 12.50 -11.63
CA LYS A 94 -6.06 13.40 -10.76
C LYS A 94 -5.34 13.65 -9.43
N ALA A 95 -4.82 12.61 -8.80
CA ALA A 95 -4.07 12.74 -7.55
C ALA A 95 -2.85 13.67 -7.68
N ARG A 96 -2.11 13.58 -8.79
CA ARG A 96 -0.91 14.40 -9.02
C ARG A 96 -1.23 15.82 -9.48
N MET A 97 -2.12 15.96 -10.44
CA MET A 97 -2.35 17.23 -11.12
C MET A 97 -3.28 18.16 -10.36
N GLN A 98 -4.18 17.62 -9.55
CA GLN A 98 -5.10 18.41 -8.74
C GLN A 98 -4.68 18.36 -7.26
N LEU A 99 -4.79 17.21 -6.61
CA LEU A 99 -4.63 17.13 -5.15
C LEU A 99 -3.19 17.41 -4.70
N MET A 100 -2.20 16.76 -5.31
CA MET A 100 -0.81 16.97 -4.93
C MET A 100 -0.34 18.38 -5.24
N ARG A 101 -0.76 18.96 -6.36
CA ARG A 101 -0.49 20.36 -6.72
C ARG A 101 -1.07 21.32 -5.68
N ASP A 102 -2.34 21.15 -5.32
CA ASP A 102 -3.08 22.09 -4.49
C ASP A 102 -2.66 21.99 -3.01
N PHE A 103 -2.41 20.79 -2.51
CA PHE A 103 -1.96 20.55 -1.14
C PHE A 103 -0.44 20.60 -0.94
N GLY A 104 0.34 20.53 -2.02
CA GLY A 104 1.80 20.53 -1.94
C GLY A 104 2.40 19.27 -1.32
N CYS A 105 1.66 18.17 -1.32
CA CYS A 105 2.05 16.89 -0.68
C CYS A 105 3.00 16.08 -1.58
N TYR A 106 4.25 16.49 -1.69
CA TYR A 106 5.28 15.75 -2.43
C TYR A 106 6.59 15.67 -1.62
N PRO A 107 7.39 14.62 -1.79
CA PRO A 107 8.65 14.49 -1.07
C PRO A 107 9.68 15.48 -1.62
N ALA A 108 10.52 16.04 -0.73
CA ALA A 108 11.71 16.74 -1.15
C ALA A 108 12.66 15.75 -1.87
N ALA A 109 13.46 16.26 -2.82
CA ALA A 109 14.42 15.44 -3.56
C ALA A 109 15.39 14.69 -2.63
N HIS A 110 15.82 15.32 -1.54
CA HIS A 110 16.66 14.68 -0.52
C HIS A 110 15.94 13.50 0.17
N SER A 111 14.66 13.66 0.53
CA SER A 111 13.87 12.56 1.12
C SER A 111 13.71 11.40 0.15
N ALA A 112 13.50 11.67 -1.14
CA ALA A 112 13.43 10.65 -2.17
C ALA A 112 14.77 9.90 -2.33
N PHE A 113 15.90 10.61 -2.25
CA PHE A 113 17.22 9.99 -2.27
C PHE A 113 17.44 9.06 -1.06
N LEU A 114 17.13 9.52 0.15
CA LEU A 114 17.23 8.69 1.36
C LEU A 114 16.33 7.45 1.28
N LEU A 115 15.10 7.61 0.78
CA LEU A 115 14.20 6.48 0.56
C LEU A 115 14.81 5.45 -0.41
N ASN A 116 15.41 5.88 -1.51
CA ASN A 116 16.06 4.97 -2.44
C ASN A 116 17.18 4.16 -1.79
N LEU A 117 18.00 4.77 -0.94
CA LEU A 117 19.01 4.05 -0.15
C LEU A 117 18.37 2.99 0.76
N GLY A 118 17.26 3.33 1.42
CA GLY A 118 16.51 2.38 2.24
C GLY A 118 15.96 1.20 1.41
N LEU A 119 15.45 1.46 0.21
CA LEU A 119 14.88 0.43 -0.67
C LEU A 119 15.91 -0.59 -1.15
N GLU A 120 17.18 -0.20 -1.33
CA GLU A 120 18.25 -1.12 -1.74
C GLU A 120 18.43 -2.29 -0.79
N THR A 121 18.24 -2.07 0.51
CA THR A 121 18.39 -3.10 1.54
C THR A 121 17.07 -3.72 2.00
N LEU A 122 15.94 -3.25 1.51
CA LEU A 122 14.61 -3.66 1.96
C LEU A 122 14.39 -5.19 1.94
N PRO A 123 14.74 -5.94 0.87
CA PRO A 123 14.51 -7.38 0.83
C PRO A 123 15.30 -8.13 1.90
N VAL A 124 16.55 -7.71 2.16
CA VAL A 124 17.43 -8.32 3.18
C VAL A 124 16.89 -8.03 4.57
N ARG A 125 16.53 -6.77 4.85
CA ARG A 125 15.99 -6.35 6.14
C ARG A 125 14.66 -7.04 6.46
N MET A 126 13.74 -7.13 5.49
CA MET A 126 12.45 -7.79 5.70
C MET A 126 12.59 -9.27 6.03
N ARG A 127 13.54 -9.97 5.40
CA ARG A 127 13.84 -11.37 5.75
C ARG A 127 14.31 -11.47 7.20
N GLN A 128 15.28 -10.64 7.60
CA GLN A 128 15.83 -10.66 8.96
C GLN A 128 14.78 -10.27 10.01
N TYR A 129 13.92 -9.30 9.72
CA TYR A 129 12.81 -8.95 10.60
C TYR A 129 11.85 -10.12 10.81
N CYS A 130 11.54 -10.87 9.76
CA CYS A 130 10.69 -12.05 9.89
C CYS A 130 11.33 -13.15 10.74
N GLU A 131 12.62 -13.41 10.56
CA GLU A 131 13.37 -14.40 11.35
C GLU A 131 13.43 -14.00 12.83
N ASN A 132 13.72 -12.73 13.10
CA ASN A 132 13.74 -12.19 14.47
C ASN A 132 12.35 -12.27 15.10
N ALA A 133 11.31 -11.85 14.39
CA ALA A 133 9.93 -11.91 14.87
C ALA A 133 9.50 -13.35 15.20
N LEU A 134 9.87 -14.31 14.36
CA LEU A 134 9.60 -15.73 14.60
C LEU A 134 10.32 -16.24 15.86
N THR A 135 11.58 -15.86 16.06
CA THR A 135 12.37 -16.24 17.23
C THR A 135 11.73 -15.70 18.50
N VAL A 136 11.36 -14.42 18.51
CA VAL A 136 10.66 -13.80 19.64
C VAL A 136 9.29 -14.45 19.89
N ALA A 137 8.53 -14.71 18.85
CA ALA A 137 7.22 -15.34 18.95
C ALA A 137 7.30 -16.73 19.59
N LYS A 138 8.26 -17.56 19.19
CA LYS A 138 8.51 -18.88 19.78
C LYS A 138 8.92 -18.80 21.25
N PHE A 139 9.78 -17.84 21.60
CA PHE A 139 10.16 -17.59 22.97
C PHE A 139 8.95 -17.20 23.84
N LEU A 140 8.12 -16.28 23.35
CA LEU A 140 6.92 -15.88 24.07
C LEU A 140 5.89 -17.02 24.20
N GLU A 141 5.72 -17.83 23.17
CA GLU A 141 4.81 -18.98 23.16
C GLU A 141 5.22 -20.05 24.20
N SER A 142 6.52 -20.14 24.53
CA SER A 142 7.03 -21.05 25.56
C SER A 142 6.86 -20.56 26.99
N SER A 143 6.36 -19.34 27.20
CA SER A 143 6.21 -18.75 28.53
C SER A 143 4.83 -19.00 29.12
N ASP A 144 4.78 -19.52 30.35
CA ASP A 144 3.53 -19.73 31.10
C ASP A 144 2.75 -18.43 31.39
N LYS A 145 3.40 -17.28 31.21
CA LYS A 145 2.80 -15.97 31.44
C LYS A 145 2.06 -15.42 30.19
N ILE A 146 2.17 -16.09 29.05
CA ILE A 146 1.63 -15.63 27.77
C ILE A 146 0.49 -16.55 27.34
N ALA A 147 -0.72 -16.02 27.24
CA ALA A 147 -1.89 -16.80 26.87
C ALA A 147 -1.94 -17.17 25.39
N SER A 148 -1.46 -16.30 24.50
CA SER A 148 -1.38 -16.58 23.06
C SER A 148 -0.41 -15.63 22.38
N VAL A 149 0.19 -16.09 21.27
CA VAL A 149 1.05 -15.27 20.40
C VAL A 149 0.47 -15.27 18.99
N ARG A 150 0.38 -14.09 18.37
CA ARG A 150 0.02 -13.94 16.94
C ARG A 150 1.10 -13.15 16.23
N ALA A 151 1.62 -13.68 15.14
CA ALA A 151 2.64 -13.01 14.35
C ALA A 151 2.24 -13.00 12.87
N LEU A 152 2.45 -11.87 12.21
CA LEU A 152 2.07 -11.63 10.81
C LEU A 152 3.23 -11.88 9.83
N CYS A 153 4.03 -12.93 10.06
CA CYS A 153 5.08 -13.29 9.10
C CYS A 153 4.63 -14.53 8.29
N PRO A 154 4.83 -14.57 6.96
CA PRO A 154 4.39 -15.68 6.10
C PRO A 154 4.89 -17.06 6.55
N SER A 155 6.08 -17.14 7.14
CA SER A 155 6.63 -18.37 7.72
C SER A 155 5.90 -18.80 8.99
N ILE A 156 5.26 -17.88 9.70
CA ILE A 156 4.51 -18.15 10.94
C ILE A 156 3.06 -18.51 10.63
N SER A 157 2.45 -17.86 9.63
CA SER A 157 1.06 -18.12 9.24
C SER A 157 0.86 -19.55 8.72
N ARG A 158 1.88 -20.14 8.07
CA ARG A 158 1.84 -21.56 7.65
C ARG A 158 1.90 -22.53 8.84
N ALA A 159 2.64 -22.21 9.89
CA ALA A 159 2.71 -23.05 11.09
C ALA A 159 1.42 -23.00 11.93
N ALA A 160 0.76 -21.84 11.99
CA ALA A 160 -0.52 -21.68 12.70
C ALA A 160 -1.70 -22.31 11.96
N ALA A 161 -1.66 -22.38 10.62
CA ALA A 161 -2.69 -23.04 9.80
C ALA A 161 -2.66 -24.57 9.90
N LEU A 162 -1.55 -25.17 10.36
CA LEU A 162 -1.37 -26.61 10.57
C LEU A 162 -1.78 -27.12 11.96
N ARG A 163 -2.23 -26.22 12.86
CA ARG A 163 -2.66 -26.56 14.24
C ARG A 163 -4.17 -26.30 14.45
N ARG A 164 -4.99 -26.49 13.40
CA ARG A 164 -6.46 -26.58 13.55
C ARG A 164 -6.93 -27.97 13.20
#